data_056a0d4917bd804951feee8789336c7f
#
_entry.id   056a0d4917bd804951feee8789336c7f
#
_cell.length_a   1.000
_cell.length_b   1.000
_cell.length_c   1.000
_cell.angle_alpha   90.00
_cell.angle_beta   90.00
_cell.angle_gamma   90.00
#
_symmetry.space_group_name_H-M   'P 1'
#
loop_
_entity.id
_entity.type
_entity.pdbx_description
1 polymer ?
#
loop_
_entity_poly.entity_id
_entity_poly.type
_entity_poly.pdbx_seq_one_letter_code
_entity_poly.pdbx_strand_id
1 'polypeptide(L)'
;MGHHVLGPFLVEHLKSRHRTTSTIVLIPMPISKRRRFQRGYNQCHSISKGCQKALASAGIHSVVLPLLRKEKHRKSQVHFSAIDRWSNISNSLRVRKKKQRIPKDALLVVIDDTVTTGSSLFHAGETLRKNYPETLLVLASLAVEV
;
A
#
# COMPACT_ATOMS: atom_id res chain seq x y z
N MET A 1 10.20 -14.65 -1.64
CA MET A 1 9.16 -15.61 -2.03
C MET A 1 7.85 -14.96 -2.48
N GLY A 2 7.19 -14.11 -1.70
CA GLY A 2 5.85 -13.60 -2.03
C GLY A 2 5.65 -12.87 -3.36
N HIS A 3 6.68 -12.26 -3.92
CA HIS A 3 6.59 -11.55 -5.20
C HIS A 3 6.38 -12.46 -6.42
N HIS A 4 6.73 -13.74 -6.32
CA HIS A 4 6.50 -14.71 -7.40
C HIS A 4 5.03 -15.09 -7.57
N VAL A 5 4.20 -14.85 -6.57
CA VAL A 5 2.75 -15.10 -6.60
C VAL A 5 1.97 -13.84 -6.96
N LEU A 6 2.18 -12.75 -6.24
CA LEU A 6 1.42 -11.52 -6.41
C LEU A 6 1.72 -10.80 -7.74
N GLY A 7 2.97 -10.87 -8.22
CA GLY A 7 3.37 -10.24 -9.48
C GLY A 7 2.60 -10.78 -10.70
N PRO A 8 2.63 -12.10 -10.99
CA PRO A 8 1.86 -12.71 -12.06
C PRO A 8 0.34 -12.46 -11.94
N PHE A 9 -0.21 -12.54 -10.71
CA PHE A 9 -1.62 -12.23 -10.47
C PHE A 9 -1.98 -10.80 -10.86
N LEU A 10 -1.16 -9.82 -10.49
CA LEU A 10 -1.36 -8.43 -10.90
C LEU A 10 -1.28 -8.25 -12.41
N VAL A 11 -0.34 -8.92 -13.08
CA VAL A 11 -0.22 -8.90 -14.56
C VAL A 11 -1.50 -9.43 -15.21
N GLU A 12 -2.00 -10.56 -14.76
CA GLU A 12 -3.22 -11.18 -15.28
C GLU A 12 -4.44 -10.28 -15.05
N HIS A 13 -4.59 -9.78 -13.82
CA HIS A 13 -5.69 -8.89 -13.46
C HIS A 13 -5.70 -7.60 -14.29
N LEU A 14 -4.54 -7.02 -14.57
CA LEU A 14 -4.44 -5.80 -15.36
C LEU A 14 -4.70 -6.06 -16.85
N LYS A 15 -4.22 -7.18 -17.39
CA LYS A 15 -4.50 -7.58 -18.77
C LYS A 15 -5.97 -7.88 -19.01
N SER A 16 -6.64 -8.57 -18.07
CA SER A 16 -8.05 -8.95 -18.19
C SER A 16 -9.00 -7.75 -18.20
N ARG A 17 -8.61 -6.62 -17.62
CA ARG A 17 -9.44 -5.43 -17.51
C ARG A 17 -9.26 -4.41 -18.64
N HIS A 18 -8.45 -4.70 -19.67
CA HIS A 18 -8.19 -3.82 -20.82
C HIS A 18 -7.95 -2.34 -20.45
N ARG A 19 -7.27 -2.09 -19.32
CA ARG A 19 -7.07 -0.72 -18.86
C ARG A 19 -5.80 -0.14 -19.45
N THR A 20 -5.96 0.83 -20.29
CA THR A 20 -4.92 1.77 -20.76
C THR A 20 -4.59 2.78 -19.64
N THR A 21 -4.03 2.32 -18.53
CA THR A 21 -3.48 3.25 -17.54
C THR A 21 -2.06 3.61 -17.95
N SER A 22 -1.74 4.89 -17.97
CA SER A 22 -0.42 5.37 -18.38
C SER A 22 0.68 4.96 -17.40
N THR A 23 0.36 4.83 -16.13
CA THR A 23 1.34 4.55 -15.07
C THR A 23 0.72 3.76 -13.92
N ILE A 24 1.39 2.69 -13.49
CA ILE A 24 1.05 1.93 -12.29
C ILE A 24 1.99 2.33 -11.17
N VAL A 25 1.43 2.75 -10.05
CA VAL A 25 2.17 3.14 -8.85
C VAL A 25 1.98 2.07 -7.78
N LEU A 26 3.02 1.31 -7.49
CA LEU A 26 3.04 0.30 -6.43
C LEU A 26 3.43 0.97 -5.11
N ILE A 27 2.53 0.90 -4.13
CA ILE A 27 2.65 1.59 -2.85
C ILE A 27 2.81 0.56 -1.75
N PRO A 28 4.03 0.33 -1.23
CA PRO A 28 4.23 -0.60 -0.12
C PRO A 28 3.60 -0.05 1.16
N MET A 29 2.86 -0.90 1.90
CA MET A 29 2.38 -0.56 3.23
C MET A 29 3.54 -0.19 4.15
N PRO A 30 3.45 0.93 4.90
CA PRO A 30 4.50 1.34 5.81
C PRO A 30 4.50 0.48 7.07
N ILE A 31 5.67 0.03 7.48
CA ILE A 31 5.87 -0.64 8.78
C ILE A 31 6.25 0.38 9.87
N SER A 32 5.99 0.02 11.13
CA SER A 32 6.42 0.83 12.27
C SER A 32 7.95 0.88 12.37
N LYS A 33 8.48 1.97 12.96
CA LYS A 33 9.93 2.08 13.20
C LYS A 33 10.50 0.91 14.01
N ARG A 34 9.74 0.42 15.02
CA ARG A 34 10.12 -0.74 15.83
C ARG A 34 10.27 -2.00 14.98
N ARG A 35 9.27 -2.32 14.12
CA ARG A 35 9.35 -3.48 13.23
C ARG A 35 10.48 -3.34 12.22
N ARG A 36 10.71 -2.12 11.70
CA ARG A 36 11.84 -1.86 10.79
C ARG A 36 13.18 -2.08 11.47
N PHE A 37 13.34 -1.68 12.72
CA PHE A 37 14.55 -1.92 13.49
C PHE A 37 14.76 -3.42 13.74
N GLN A 38 13.70 -4.15 14.09
CA GLN A 38 13.78 -5.59 14.35
C GLN A 38 14.07 -6.43 13.11
N ARG A 39 13.49 -6.06 11.95
CA ARG A 39 13.57 -6.84 10.69
C ARG A 39 14.61 -6.32 9.70
N GLY A 40 15.17 -5.13 9.92
CA GLY A 40 16.11 -4.47 9.01
C GLY A 40 15.50 -3.86 7.76
N TYR A 41 14.35 -4.36 7.29
CA TYR A 41 13.71 -3.93 6.04
C TYR A 41 12.17 -3.98 6.09
N ASN A 42 11.53 -3.40 5.07
CA ASN A 42 10.09 -3.47 4.88
C ASN A 42 9.75 -4.57 3.85
N GLN A 43 9.09 -5.65 4.28
CA GLN A 43 8.68 -6.76 3.43
C GLN A 43 7.78 -6.30 2.28
N CYS A 44 6.81 -5.42 2.54
CA CYS A 44 5.93 -4.88 1.50
C CYS A 44 6.71 -4.14 0.40
N HIS A 45 7.84 -3.48 0.74
CA HIS A 45 8.71 -2.85 -0.25
C HIS A 45 9.40 -3.90 -1.15
N SER A 46 9.90 -4.99 -0.57
CA SER A 46 10.51 -6.09 -1.33
C SER A 46 9.50 -6.78 -2.24
N ILE A 47 8.26 -7.00 -1.74
CA ILE A 47 7.16 -7.55 -2.54
C ILE A 47 6.83 -6.60 -3.71
N SER A 48 6.70 -5.30 -3.44
CA SER A 48 6.43 -4.29 -4.48
C SER A 48 7.51 -4.27 -5.56
N LYS A 49 8.79 -4.39 -5.19
CA LYS A 49 9.89 -4.50 -6.16
C LYS A 49 9.82 -5.77 -7.01
N GLY A 50 9.42 -6.88 -6.42
CA GLY A 50 9.19 -8.12 -7.17
C GLY A 50 8.01 -8.00 -8.14
N CYS A 51 6.90 -7.38 -7.72
CA CYS A 51 5.76 -7.07 -8.58
C CYS A 51 6.18 -6.13 -9.74
N GLN A 52 6.99 -5.11 -9.46
CA GLN A 52 7.53 -4.22 -10.49
C GLN A 52 8.29 -4.99 -11.57
N LYS A 53 9.15 -5.94 -11.18
CA LYS A 53 9.89 -6.78 -12.13
C LYS A 53 8.94 -7.64 -12.98
N ALA A 54 7.94 -8.27 -12.38
CA ALA A 54 6.95 -9.07 -13.10
C ALA A 54 6.16 -8.25 -14.11
N LEU A 55 5.72 -7.05 -13.73
CA LEU A 55 5.03 -6.11 -14.63
C LEU A 55 5.94 -5.69 -15.79
N ALA A 56 7.20 -5.35 -15.52
CA ALA A 56 8.18 -4.97 -16.54
C ALA A 56 8.41 -6.12 -17.54
N SER A 57 8.52 -7.37 -17.07
CA SER A 57 8.63 -8.55 -17.94
C SER A 57 7.39 -8.77 -18.83
N ALA A 58 6.24 -8.26 -18.43
CA ALA A 58 5.00 -8.28 -19.21
C ALA A 58 4.80 -7.03 -20.08
N GLY A 59 5.79 -6.13 -20.19
CA GLY A 59 5.73 -4.88 -20.93
C GLY A 59 4.90 -3.77 -20.25
N ILE A 60 4.59 -3.92 -18.96
CA ILE A 60 3.77 -2.97 -18.22
C ILE A 60 4.66 -2.06 -17.38
N HIS A 61 4.61 -0.75 -17.66
CA HIS A 61 5.38 0.24 -16.90
C HIS A 61 4.81 0.45 -15.50
N SER A 62 5.67 0.40 -14.49
CA SER A 62 5.28 0.64 -13.10
C SER A 62 6.43 1.26 -12.29
N VAL A 63 6.07 1.98 -11.23
CA VAL A 63 7.02 2.59 -10.29
C VAL A 63 6.67 2.19 -8.86
N VAL A 64 7.68 2.00 -8.02
CA VAL A 64 7.48 1.76 -6.58
C VAL A 64 7.69 3.06 -5.81
N LEU A 65 6.62 3.58 -5.22
CA LEU A 65 6.64 4.83 -4.47
C LEU A 65 6.12 4.62 -3.04
N PRO A 66 6.95 4.82 -2.01
CA PRO A 66 6.50 4.73 -0.61
C PRO A 66 5.74 6.01 -0.20
N LEU A 67 4.54 6.22 -0.77
CA LEU A 67 3.72 7.41 -0.55
C LEU A 67 3.21 7.55 0.87
N LEU A 68 3.01 6.42 1.57
CA LEU A 68 2.47 6.38 2.92
C LEU A 68 3.57 6.36 3.98
N ARG A 69 3.25 6.92 5.15
CA ARG A 69 4.06 6.82 6.37
C ARG A 69 3.16 6.57 7.58
N LYS A 70 3.66 5.85 8.57
CA LYS A 70 3.02 5.78 9.90
C LYS A 70 3.41 6.99 10.72
N GLU A 71 2.44 7.67 11.31
CA GLU A 71 2.70 8.68 12.32
C GLU A 71 3.02 8.02 13.66
N LYS A 72 3.86 8.69 14.46
CA LYS A 72 4.01 8.31 15.86
C LYS A 72 2.76 8.78 16.59
N HIS A 73 2.04 7.88 17.25
CA HIS A 73 1.11 8.30 18.28
C HIS A 73 1.90 9.06 19.36
N ARG A 74 1.65 10.36 19.54
CA ARG A 74 1.93 11.00 20.82
C ARG A 74 1.04 10.27 21.83
N LYS A 75 1.64 9.64 22.82
CA LYS A 75 0.93 9.07 23.98
C LYS A 75 0.16 10.21 24.63
N SER A 76 -1.10 10.38 24.29
CA SER A 76 -2.04 11.08 25.12
C SER A 76 -2.50 10.04 26.14
N GLN A 77 -2.11 10.25 27.40
CA GLN A 77 -2.61 9.47 28.53
C GLN A 77 -4.06 9.86 28.76
N VAL A 78 -5.00 9.10 28.16
CA VAL A 78 -6.42 9.16 28.53
C VAL A 78 -6.97 7.76 28.31
N HIS A 79 -7.79 7.29 29.25
CA HIS A 79 -8.51 6.01 29.22
C HIS A 79 -9.29 5.83 27.91
N PHE A 80 -8.90 4.88 27.09
CA PHE A 80 -9.53 4.64 25.79
C PHE A 80 -10.53 3.47 25.86
N SER A 81 -11.76 3.73 25.41
CA SER A 81 -12.76 2.70 25.12
C SER A 81 -12.40 1.87 23.89
N ALA A 82 -13.08 0.72 23.65
CA ALA A 82 -12.85 -0.11 22.49
C ALA A 82 -13.08 0.65 21.16
N ILE A 83 -13.99 1.63 21.15
CA ILE A 83 -14.32 2.50 20.01
C ILE A 83 -13.12 3.40 19.67
N ASP A 84 -12.38 3.88 20.68
CA ASP A 84 -11.20 4.73 20.47
C ASP A 84 -10.02 3.97 19.87
N ARG A 85 -9.94 2.65 20.01
CA ARG A 85 -8.91 1.83 19.33
C ARG A 85 -9.11 1.82 17.83
N TRP A 86 -10.34 1.76 17.35
CA TRP A 86 -10.68 1.83 15.91
C TRP A 86 -10.31 3.18 15.32
N SER A 87 -10.66 4.28 16.00
CA SER A 87 -10.31 5.64 15.55
C SER A 87 -8.80 5.91 15.61
N ASN A 88 -8.07 5.34 16.56
CA ASN A 88 -6.62 5.48 16.69
C ASN A 88 -5.82 4.76 15.62
N ILE A 89 -6.33 3.63 15.08
CA ILE A 89 -5.71 2.94 13.93
C ILE A 89 -5.90 3.78 12.66
N SER A 90 -7.07 4.38 12.47
CA SER A 90 -7.40 5.19 11.29
C SER A 90 -6.54 6.46 11.15
N ASN A 91 -6.09 7.04 12.26
CA ASN A 91 -5.28 8.26 12.27
C ASN A 91 -3.76 8.04 12.16
N SER A 92 -3.30 6.79 12.03
CA SER A 92 -1.87 6.48 12.04
C SER A 92 -1.17 6.59 10.68
N LEU A 93 -1.93 6.69 9.58
CA LEU A 93 -1.39 6.77 8.23
C LEU A 93 -1.52 8.17 7.64
N ARG A 94 -0.45 8.66 7.02
CA ARG A 94 -0.41 9.93 6.29
C ARG A 94 0.34 9.78 4.98
N VAL A 95 -0.02 10.59 4.00
CA VAL A 95 0.79 10.75 2.79
C VAL A 95 2.08 11.51 3.15
N ARG A 96 3.20 11.13 2.55
CA ARG A 96 4.48 11.82 2.73
C ARG A 96 4.42 13.22 2.16
N LYS A 97 5.01 14.22 2.85
CA LYS A 97 4.96 15.65 2.48
C LYS A 97 5.54 15.96 1.10
N LYS A 98 6.49 15.18 0.59
CA LYS A 98 6.96 15.32 -0.81
C LYS A 98 5.84 14.83 -1.73
N LYS A 99 4.99 15.75 -2.19
CA LYS A 99 3.99 15.47 -3.23
C LYS A 99 4.73 15.10 -4.53
N GLN A 100 4.85 13.82 -4.79
CA GLN A 100 5.22 13.38 -6.12
C GLN A 100 4.02 13.63 -7.03
N ARG A 101 4.27 14.22 -8.20
CA ARG A 101 3.22 14.38 -9.21
C ARG A 101 2.84 12.99 -9.72
N ILE A 102 1.65 12.57 -9.40
CA ILE A 102 1.06 11.32 -9.89
C ILE A 102 0.08 11.71 -10.97
N PRO A 103 0.14 11.10 -12.17
CA PRO A 103 -0.85 11.32 -13.23
C PRO A 103 -2.26 10.98 -12.72
N LYS A 104 -3.26 11.74 -13.17
CA LYS A 104 -4.66 11.55 -12.75
C LYS A 104 -5.23 10.20 -13.19
N ASP A 105 -4.76 9.68 -14.32
CA ASP A 105 -5.10 8.37 -14.88
C ASP A 105 -4.25 7.21 -14.31
N ALA A 106 -3.36 7.49 -13.34
CA ALA A 106 -2.56 6.45 -12.72
C ALA A 106 -3.40 5.46 -11.92
N LEU A 107 -2.96 4.21 -11.91
CA LEU A 107 -3.46 3.18 -11.02
C LEU A 107 -2.56 3.10 -9.79
N LEU A 108 -3.13 3.38 -8.62
CA LEU A 108 -2.46 3.19 -7.33
C LEU A 108 -2.72 1.78 -6.83
N VAL A 109 -1.69 1.02 -6.56
CA VAL A 109 -1.78 -0.34 -6.00
C VAL A 109 -1.10 -0.37 -4.65
N VAL A 110 -1.88 -0.46 -3.58
CA VAL A 110 -1.35 -0.64 -2.21
C VAL A 110 -1.02 -2.10 -2.01
N ILE A 111 0.19 -2.39 -1.53
CA ILE A 111 0.68 -3.76 -1.32
C ILE A 111 0.99 -3.99 0.15
N ASP A 112 0.30 -4.98 0.73
CA ASP A 112 0.57 -5.49 2.08
C ASP A 112 1.09 -6.94 2.02
N ASP A 113 1.77 -7.41 3.05
CA ASP A 113 2.25 -8.78 3.16
C ASP A 113 1.13 -9.73 3.63
N THR A 114 0.38 -9.34 4.65
CA THR A 114 -0.69 -10.16 5.24
C THR A 114 -1.83 -9.29 5.72
N VAL A 115 -3.04 -9.70 5.39
CA VAL A 115 -4.29 -9.08 5.84
C VAL A 115 -4.96 -9.97 6.88
N THR A 116 -5.33 -9.39 8.01
CA THR A 116 -6.20 -10.01 9.02
C THR A 116 -7.63 -9.47 8.88
N THR A 117 -7.90 -8.31 9.45
CA THR A 117 -9.21 -7.64 9.36
C THR A 117 -9.37 -6.72 8.14
N GLY A 118 -8.32 -6.47 7.39
CA GLY A 118 -8.33 -5.52 6.27
C GLY A 118 -8.31 -4.04 6.68
N SER A 119 -8.44 -3.71 7.97
CA SER A 119 -8.56 -2.33 8.44
C SER A 119 -7.36 -1.45 8.04
N SER A 120 -6.14 -1.98 8.10
CA SER A 120 -4.93 -1.25 7.71
C SER A 120 -4.92 -0.88 6.22
N LEU A 121 -5.29 -1.82 5.36
CA LEU A 121 -5.42 -1.60 3.91
C LEU A 121 -6.55 -0.61 3.60
N PHE A 122 -7.70 -0.76 4.26
CA PHE A 122 -8.82 0.15 4.11
C PHE A 122 -8.42 1.60 4.45
N HIS A 123 -7.76 1.83 5.59
CA HIS A 123 -7.28 3.15 5.99
C HIS A 123 -6.20 3.71 5.06
N ALA A 124 -5.35 2.85 4.50
CA ALA A 124 -4.40 3.27 3.47
C ALA A 124 -5.14 3.76 2.22
N GLY A 125 -6.16 3.02 1.79
CA GLY A 125 -7.03 3.40 0.68
C GLY A 125 -7.72 4.74 0.90
N GLU A 126 -8.37 4.93 2.05
CA GLU A 126 -9.01 6.18 2.42
C GLU A 126 -8.03 7.37 2.45
N THR A 127 -6.83 7.16 3.00
CA THR A 127 -5.79 8.19 3.05
C THR A 127 -5.34 8.59 1.65
N LEU A 128 -5.15 7.63 0.75
CA LEU A 128 -4.76 7.90 -0.64
C LEU A 128 -5.90 8.56 -1.42
N ARG A 129 -7.13 8.10 -1.29
CA ARG A 129 -8.30 8.67 -1.97
C ARG A 129 -8.53 10.15 -1.62
N LYS A 130 -8.33 10.53 -0.35
CA LYS A 130 -8.38 11.94 0.09
C LYS A 130 -7.30 12.81 -0.54
N ASN A 131 -6.14 12.25 -0.89
CA ASN A 131 -5.00 13.01 -1.44
C ASN A 131 -4.91 12.91 -2.97
N TYR A 132 -5.47 11.86 -3.57
CA TYR A 132 -5.46 11.56 -5.01
C TYR A 132 -6.86 11.10 -5.45
N PRO A 133 -7.89 11.97 -5.40
CA PRO A 133 -9.29 11.57 -5.59
C PRO A 133 -9.61 11.09 -7.01
N GLU A 134 -8.83 11.51 -8.01
CA GLU A 134 -9.07 11.21 -9.43
C GLU A 134 -8.38 9.92 -9.89
N THR A 135 -7.52 9.33 -9.04
CA THR A 135 -6.79 8.11 -9.40
C THR A 135 -7.63 6.85 -9.11
N LEU A 136 -7.34 5.79 -9.85
CA LEU A 136 -7.85 4.47 -9.55
C LEU A 136 -7.04 3.83 -8.42
N LEU A 137 -7.70 3.05 -7.56
CA LEU A 137 -7.08 2.43 -6.41
C LEU A 137 -7.37 0.94 -6.34
N VAL A 138 -6.33 0.14 -6.17
CA VAL A 138 -6.39 -1.30 -5.89
C VAL A 138 -5.68 -1.58 -4.57
N LEU A 139 -6.27 -2.42 -3.74
CA LEU A 139 -5.68 -2.93 -2.51
C LEU A 139 -5.32 -4.39 -2.72
N ALA A 140 -4.07 -4.75 -2.49
CA ALA A 140 -3.54 -6.09 -2.74
C ALA A 140 -2.80 -6.62 -1.50
N SER A 141 -2.99 -7.89 -1.19
CA SER A 141 -2.25 -8.61 -0.15
C SER A 141 -1.75 -9.94 -0.68
N LEU A 142 -0.60 -10.37 -0.16
CA LEU A 142 -0.02 -11.66 -0.50
C LEU A 142 -0.72 -12.81 0.22
N ALA A 143 -1.17 -12.60 1.44
CA ALA A 143 -1.84 -13.59 2.27
C ALA A 143 -3.01 -12.99 3.06
N VAL A 144 -3.98 -13.82 3.37
CA VAL A 144 -5.07 -13.53 4.30
C VAL A 144 -4.94 -14.49 5.46
N GLU A 145 -4.91 -13.96 6.68
CA GLU A 145 -4.94 -14.74 7.91
C GLU A 145 -6.41 -14.87 8.32
N VAL A 146 -6.87 -16.14 8.36
CA VAL A 146 -8.26 -16.51 8.71
C VAL A 146 -8.31 -16.97 10.17
#